data_7cd7d69d3e62f25ab823d8df3f49a969
#
_entry.id   7cd7d69d3e62f25ab823d8df3f49a969
#
_cell.length_a   1.000
_cell.length_b   1.000
_cell.length_c   1.000
_cell.angle_alpha   90.00
_cell.angle_beta   90.00
_cell.angle_gamma   90.00
#
_symmetry.space_group_name_H-M   'P 1'
#
loop_
_entity.id
_entity.type
_entity.pdbx_description
1 polymer ?
#
loop_
_entity_poly.entity_id
_entity_poly.type
_entity_poly.pdbx_seq_one_letter_code
_entity_poly.pdbx_strand_id
1 'polypeptide(L)'
;MMANKPAYVSRLGLHHFAHLRAVAEGLPLVDAVKRYLGVEHGHQAKVAHLESRDAVRAVARRRGLSAWRLIGIALDVQVSHGGAPSLQEFIESRDLDDWSEADVLQMYQEIYPASGKQLHRQRVRTRLRERLLETLHELEALAAEQPQPADAISGWFDAITAAKLLSADMVILAQLQERIAIGGRWWRNLPGIGRTKAQRIEYHLAMLLSEQPPPKLRVVFSLTQKVQSPSTRSSPLLAMDLPVSAQPMGDDQQAIEAWVAAKAGSAATVKAYTREAMRLLLWLSHERGSTSFGQMTLLDCRDYMAFLQHIPAHWMSRVRAQPGSPGWAPFRGPLSTRSVRQAITIVVSMFHWLQASGYIAQNPWLLVNQKIGDDRQERVLQSKALSEVATREVIAFCQNKLPEPAAQRMLFIVQFVTSVGLRSAELLSAKLTDVQHEEEGWVMQVHGKGSKNRIVALPPAALQALNTYLQARGLGDITSATPQAPVLASLHDPLQGVGYQALYQHVKSWLGKAIDVADLPTSERMRLRQASTHWLRHTFGTRAIAKEVPLDVIQAQMGHASIQTTTAIYGRAPIRRRIDEMDRAFG
;
A
#
# COMPACT_ATOMS: atom_id res chain seq x y z
N MET A 1 -0.40 -49.44 16.13
CA MET A 1 -0.49 -48.13 15.50
C MET A 1 0.78 -47.35 15.85
N MET A 2 1.81 -47.41 15.00
CA MET A 2 3.01 -46.61 15.20
C MET A 2 2.75 -45.19 14.73
N ALA A 3 2.80 -44.25 15.66
CA ALA A 3 2.72 -42.83 15.35
C ALA A 3 3.91 -42.47 14.44
N ASN A 4 3.63 -42.10 13.19
CA ASN A 4 4.61 -41.53 12.26
C ASN A 4 5.22 -40.30 12.92
N LYS A 5 6.49 -40.42 13.38
CA LYS A 5 7.27 -39.25 13.77
C LYS A 5 7.40 -38.37 12.53
N PRO A 6 7.15 -37.03 12.62
CA PRO A 6 7.36 -36.14 11.51
C PRO A 6 8.81 -36.25 11.06
N ALA A 7 9.03 -36.34 9.75
CA ALA A 7 10.36 -36.35 9.16
C ALA A 7 11.05 -35.04 9.51
N TYR A 8 12.11 -35.11 10.28
CA TYR A 8 12.92 -33.93 10.62
C TYR A 8 13.59 -33.39 9.35
N VAL A 9 13.50 -32.08 9.15
CA VAL A 9 14.35 -31.38 8.17
C VAL A 9 15.81 -31.66 8.55
N SER A 10 16.53 -32.36 7.69
CA SER A 10 17.88 -32.82 8.00
C SER A 10 18.92 -31.72 7.83
N ARG A 11 18.65 -30.70 7.02
CA ARG A 11 19.50 -29.56 6.74
C ARG A 11 18.73 -28.24 6.76
N LEU A 12 19.33 -27.21 7.35
CA LEU A 12 18.72 -25.87 7.46
C LEU A 12 19.42 -24.92 6.48
N GLY A 13 18.78 -24.64 5.35
CA GLY A 13 19.25 -23.63 4.41
C GLY A 13 18.64 -22.25 4.68
N LEU A 14 19.17 -21.24 4.02
CA LEU A 14 18.73 -19.82 4.10
C LEU A 14 17.22 -19.65 3.88
N HIS A 15 16.61 -20.46 3.03
CA HIS A 15 15.18 -20.43 2.71
C HIS A 15 14.29 -20.78 3.92
N HIS A 16 14.73 -21.64 4.84
CA HIS A 16 14.00 -21.96 6.07
C HIS A 16 13.94 -20.74 7.02
N PHE A 17 15.05 -20.01 7.14
CA PHE A 17 15.10 -18.78 7.94
C PHE A 17 14.29 -17.66 7.30
N ALA A 18 14.40 -17.49 5.96
CA ALA A 18 13.62 -16.53 5.21
C ALA A 18 12.11 -16.78 5.34
N HIS A 19 11.68 -18.05 5.29
CA HIS A 19 10.31 -18.46 5.54
C HIS A 19 9.82 -18.04 6.94
N LEU A 20 10.59 -18.36 8.00
CA LEU A 20 10.19 -18.03 9.37
C LEU A 20 10.18 -16.52 9.62
N ARG A 21 11.09 -15.75 9.02
CA ARG A 21 11.06 -14.28 9.09
C ARG A 21 9.83 -13.73 8.40
N ALA A 22 9.50 -14.20 7.21
CA ALA A 22 8.32 -13.74 6.48
C ALA A 22 7.02 -13.99 7.26
N VAL A 23 6.91 -15.15 7.93
CA VAL A 23 5.76 -15.43 8.82
C VAL A 23 5.77 -14.51 10.05
N ALA A 24 6.94 -14.26 10.66
CA ALA A 24 7.06 -13.35 11.80
C ALA A 24 6.75 -11.90 11.41
N GLU A 25 6.97 -11.52 10.17
CA GLU A 25 6.63 -10.20 9.59
C GLU A 25 5.17 -10.08 9.19
N GLY A 26 4.39 -11.17 9.25
CA GLY A 26 2.95 -11.17 9.01
C GLY A 26 2.52 -11.70 7.65
N LEU A 27 3.43 -12.32 6.86
CA LEU A 27 3.03 -13.01 5.65
C LEU A 27 2.18 -14.24 6.02
N PRO A 28 1.02 -14.48 5.37
CA PRO A 28 0.22 -15.67 5.63
C PRO A 28 1.06 -16.93 5.49
N LEU A 29 0.90 -17.87 6.43
CA LEU A 29 1.72 -19.08 6.52
C LEU A 29 1.77 -19.86 5.20
N VAL A 30 0.64 -20.00 4.52
CA VAL A 30 0.56 -20.74 3.24
C VAL A 30 1.37 -20.05 2.16
N ASP A 31 1.32 -18.71 2.08
CA ASP A 31 2.04 -17.93 1.09
C ASP A 31 3.55 -17.94 1.36
N ALA A 32 3.95 -17.85 2.65
CA ALA A 32 5.35 -17.95 3.04
C ALA A 32 5.94 -19.33 2.70
N VAL A 33 5.22 -20.41 3.03
CA VAL A 33 5.66 -21.78 2.72
C VAL A 33 5.74 -22.04 1.23
N LYS A 34 4.72 -21.60 0.49
CA LYS A 34 4.72 -21.72 -0.98
C LYS A 34 5.91 -21.02 -1.62
N ARG A 35 6.24 -19.84 -1.11
CA ARG A 35 7.32 -19.00 -1.66
C ARG A 35 8.72 -19.52 -1.33
N TYR A 36 8.95 -19.89 -0.07
CA TYR A 36 10.29 -20.21 0.41
C TYR A 36 10.57 -21.72 0.49
N LEU A 37 9.54 -22.54 0.68
CA LEU A 37 9.67 -24.00 0.83
C LEU A 37 9.07 -24.78 -0.36
N GLY A 38 8.43 -24.11 -1.32
CA GLY A 38 7.92 -24.74 -2.54
C GLY A 38 6.70 -25.67 -2.36
N VAL A 39 6.03 -25.66 -1.20
CA VAL A 39 4.90 -26.55 -0.87
C VAL A 39 3.55 -25.89 -1.16
N GLU A 40 2.67 -26.58 -1.89
CA GLU A 40 1.44 -25.99 -2.44
C GLU A 40 0.18 -26.14 -1.59
N HIS A 41 0.02 -27.28 -0.89
CA HIS A 41 -1.24 -27.61 -0.26
C HIS A 41 -1.30 -27.15 1.19
N GLY A 42 -2.42 -26.54 1.60
CA GLY A 42 -2.55 -25.92 2.91
C GLY A 42 -2.26 -26.82 4.12
N HIS A 43 -2.59 -28.11 4.04
CA HIS A 43 -2.24 -29.07 5.09
C HIS A 43 -0.73 -29.36 5.10
N GLN A 44 -0.12 -29.58 3.92
CA GLN A 44 1.32 -29.80 3.78
C GLN A 44 2.13 -28.54 4.14
N ALA A 45 1.60 -27.36 3.84
CA ALA A 45 2.20 -26.10 4.23
C ALA A 45 2.32 -25.96 5.76
N LYS A 46 1.28 -26.37 6.51
CA LYS A 46 1.34 -26.38 7.98
C LYS A 46 2.40 -27.35 8.48
N VAL A 47 2.51 -28.54 7.89
CA VAL A 47 3.52 -29.54 8.27
C VAL A 47 4.92 -29.00 7.98
N ALA A 48 5.20 -28.50 6.78
CA ALA A 48 6.50 -27.94 6.40
C ALA A 48 6.92 -26.76 7.29
N HIS A 49 5.95 -25.89 7.66
CA HIS A 49 6.21 -24.81 8.62
C HIS A 49 6.61 -25.35 9.99
N LEU A 50 5.88 -26.35 10.52
CA LEU A 50 6.16 -26.93 11.82
C LEU A 50 7.53 -27.61 11.84
N GLU A 51 7.87 -28.35 10.79
CA GLU A 51 9.18 -29.01 10.64
C GLU A 51 10.32 -27.99 10.62
N SER A 52 10.21 -26.94 9.79
CA SER A 52 11.21 -25.85 9.71
C SER A 52 11.35 -25.13 11.05
N ARG A 53 10.23 -24.80 11.69
CA ARG A 53 10.20 -24.16 13.01
C ARG A 53 10.88 -25.00 14.06
N ASP A 54 10.55 -26.29 14.14
CA ASP A 54 11.05 -27.19 15.18
C ASP A 54 12.53 -27.52 14.98
N ALA A 55 12.98 -27.59 13.72
CA ALA A 55 14.41 -27.73 13.40
C ALA A 55 15.20 -26.48 13.85
N VAL A 56 14.73 -25.26 13.53
CA VAL A 56 15.38 -24.01 13.96
C VAL A 56 15.34 -23.86 15.49
N ARG A 57 14.23 -24.22 16.14
CA ARG A 57 14.14 -24.24 17.61
C ARG A 57 15.15 -25.22 18.25
N ALA A 58 15.33 -26.38 17.67
CA ALA A 58 16.28 -27.38 18.18
C ALA A 58 17.73 -26.85 18.11
N VAL A 59 18.08 -26.14 17.03
CA VAL A 59 19.39 -25.48 16.91
C VAL A 59 19.54 -24.34 17.92
N ALA A 60 18.54 -23.46 18.04
CA ALA A 60 18.55 -22.38 19.00
C ALA A 60 18.72 -22.87 20.45
N ARG A 61 18.03 -23.95 20.79
CA ARG A 61 18.10 -24.58 22.12
C ARG A 61 19.50 -25.18 22.38
N ARG A 62 20.08 -25.87 21.40
CA ARG A 62 21.43 -26.45 21.52
C ARG A 62 22.51 -25.38 21.66
N ARG A 63 22.29 -24.20 21.08
CA ARG A 63 23.17 -23.02 21.18
C ARG A 63 22.94 -22.19 22.45
N GLY A 64 21.98 -22.56 23.31
CA GLY A 64 21.70 -21.87 24.58
C GLY A 64 21.04 -20.49 24.42
N LEU A 65 20.47 -20.17 23.24
CA LEU A 65 19.84 -18.88 23.00
C LEU A 65 18.51 -18.80 23.75
N SER A 66 18.38 -17.88 24.69
CA SER A 66 17.18 -17.71 25.55
C SER A 66 15.91 -17.45 24.76
N ALA A 67 16.03 -16.85 23.59
CA ALA A 67 14.91 -16.47 22.71
C ALA A 67 14.35 -17.66 21.88
N TRP A 68 14.88 -18.90 22.00
CA TRP A 68 14.36 -20.06 21.28
C TRP A 68 12.85 -20.30 21.47
N ARG A 69 12.32 -19.83 22.62
CA ARG A 69 10.88 -19.93 22.93
C ARG A 69 10.01 -19.02 22.07
N LEU A 70 10.58 -17.96 21.51
CA LEU A 70 9.87 -17.02 20.62
C LEU A 70 9.66 -17.60 19.23
N ILE A 71 10.55 -18.55 18.80
CA ILE A 71 10.44 -19.18 17.49
C ILE A 71 9.17 -20.00 17.43
N GLY A 72 8.20 -19.58 16.62
CA GLY A 72 6.91 -20.23 16.44
C GLY A 72 5.78 -19.78 17.36
N ILE A 73 5.97 -18.70 18.12
CA ILE A 73 4.85 -17.97 18.69
C ILE A 73 4.19 -17.18 17.55
N ALA A 74 2.89 -17.42 17.32
CA ALA A 74 2.10 -16.59 16.45
C ALA A 74 1.96 -15.20 17.10
N LEU A 75 2.82 -14.27 16.71
CA LEU A 75 2.73 -12.87 17.12
C LEU A 75 1.78 -12.18 16.13
N ASP A 76 0.47 -12.50 16.24
CA ASP A 76 -0.56 -11.84 15.46
C ASP A 76 -0.49 -10.33 15.72
N VAL A 77 -0.08 -9.60 14.70
CA VAL A 77 -0.06 -8.13 14.69
C VAL A 77 -1.47 -7.59 14.47
N GLN A 78 -2.42 -8.44 14.12
CA GLN A 78 -3.81 -8.05 13.98
C GLN A 78 -4.39 -7.75 15.35
N VAL A 79 -4.50 -6.48 15.66
CA VAL A 79 -5.33 -6.01 16.77
C VAL A 79 -6.78 -6.22 16.32
N SER A 80 -7.40 -7.29 16.81
CA SER A 80 -8.85 -7.36 16.79
C SER A 80 -9.35 -6.26 17.74
N HIS A 81 -9.62 -5.11 17.19
CA HIS A 81 -10.34 -4.04 17.86
C HIS A 81 -11.76 -4.58 18.05
N GLY A 82 -12.15 -4.90 19.26
CA GLY A 82 -13.48 -5.43 19.54
C GLY A 82 -14.56 -4.53 18.95
N GLY A 83 -15.04 -4.86 17.74
CA GLY A 83 -16.04 -4.10 17.00
C GLY A 83 -15.53 -2.93 16.15
N ALA A 84 -14.25 -2.53 16.19
CA ALA A 84 -13.70 -1.53 15.31
C ALA A 84 -13.33 -2.14 13.94
N PRO A 85 -13.59 -1.47 12.81
CA PRO A 85 -13.15 -1.93 11.50
C PRO A 85 -11.62 -1.96 11.42
N SER A 86 -11.05 -2.76 10.55
CA SER A 86 -9.62 -2.69 10.25
C SER A 86 -9.26 -1.32 9.66
N LEU A 87 -8.00 -0.89 9.79
CA LEU A 87 -7.55 0.38 9.19
C LEU A 87 -7.87 0.43 7.69
N GLN A 88 -7.78 -0.70 7.01
CA GLN A 88 -8.10 -0.83 5.59
C GLN A 88 -9.60 -0.65 5.32
N GLU A 89 -10.46 -1.31 6.10
CA GLU A 89 -11.91 -1.10 6.01
C GLU A 89 -12.28 0.34 6.35
N PHE A 90 -11.54 0.97 7.25
CA PHE A 90 -11.70 2.38 7.57
C PHE A 90 -11.33 3.27 6.38
N ILE A 91 -10.20 3.03 5.72
CA ILE A 91 -9.75 3.72 4.51
C ILE A 91 -10.78 3.54 3.38
N GLU A 92 -11.13 2.29 3.08
CA GLU A 92 -12.05 1.94 2.00
C GLU A 92 -13.48 2.47 2.25
N SER A 93 -13.95 2.39 3.49
CA SER A 93 -15.31 2.86 3.83
C SER A 93 -15.46 4.38 3.76
N ARG A 94 -14.36 5.13 3.86
CA ARG A 94 -14.35 6.60 3.95
C ARG A 94 -13.64 7.31 2.81
N ASP A 95 -13.11 6.55 1.82
CA ASP A 95 -12.36 7.07 0.66
C ASP A 95 -11.18 7.98 1.03
N LEU A 96 -10.37 7.50 1.92
CA LEU A 96 -9.21 8.22 2.38
C LEU A 96 -7.94 7.84 1.58
N ASP A 97 -8.10 7.22 0.40
CA ASP A 97 -6.98 6.76 -0.44
C ASP A 97 -6.06 7.92 -0.88
N ASP A 98 -6.60 9.13 -1.04
CA ASP A 98 -5.85 10.33 -1.40
C ASP A 98 -5.25 11.05 -0.17
N TRP A 99 -5.55 10.57 1.03
CA TRP A 99 -5.03 11.14 2.28
C TRP A 99 -3.67 10.55 2.62
N SER A 100 -2.87 11.30 3.38
CA SER A 100 -1.64 10.70 3.87
C SER A 100 -1.97 9.60 4.87
N GLU A 101 -1.24 8.50 4.80
CA GLU A 101 -1.43 7.37 5.71
C GLU A 101 -1.26 7.79 7.19
N ALA A 102 -0.40 8.78 7.47
CA ALA A 102 -0.24 9.35 8.80
C ALA A 102 -1.51 10.06 9.28
N ASP A 103 -2.16 10.86 8.41
CA ASP A 103 -3.41 11.54 8.74
C ASP A 103 -4.56 10.53 8.92
N VAL A 104 -4.58 9.50 8.06
CA VAL A 104 -5.56 8.42 8.16
C VAL A 104 -5.36 7.60 9.43
N LEU A 105 -4.13 7.23 9.75
CA LEU A 105 -3.80 6.49 10.96
C LEU A 105 -4.12 7.30 12.22
N GLN A 106 -3.81 8.59 12.20
CA GLN A 106 -4.15 9.49 13.29
C GLN A 106 -5.67 9.58 13.47
N MET A 107 -6.41 9.77 12.39
CA MET A 107 -7.87 9.84 12.39
C MET A 107 -8.51 8.52 12.86
N TYR A 108 -7.96 7.38 12.44
CA TYR A 108 -8.38 6.07 12.91
C TYR A 108 -8.15 5.90 14.41
N GLN A 109 -6.98 6.31 14.92
CA GLN A 109 -6.63 6.22 16.34
C GLN A 109 -7.47 7.16 17.21
N GLU A 110 -7.87 8.32 16.69
CA GLU A 110 -8.74 9.27 17.37
C GLU A 110 -10.17 8.72 17.50
N ILE A 111 -10.70 8.08 16.45
CA ILE A 111 -12.05 7.51 16.45
C ILE A 111 -12.13 6.18 17.21
N TYR A 112 -11.05 5.40 17.14
CA TYR A 112 -10.94 4.09 17.78
C TYR A 112 -9.71 4.07 18.70
N PRO A 113 -9.72 4.82 19.81
CA PRO A 113 -8.57 4.86 20.71
C PRO A 113 -8.31 3.48 21.31
N ALA A 114 -7.10 2.97 21.14
CA ALA A 114 -6.69 1.73 21.77
C ALA A 114 -6.68 1.92 23.30
N SER A 115 -7.33 1.03 24.02
CA SER A 115 -7.26 1.06 25.48
C SER A 115 -5.79 0.97 25.94
N GLY A 116 -5.42 1.58 27.09
CA GLY A 116 -4.05 1.55 27.60
C GLY A 116 -3.48 0.13 27.72
N LYS A 117 -4.34 -0.88 28.00
CA LYS A 117 -3.98 -2.30 28.00
C LYS A 117 -3.68 -2.83 26.58
N GLN A 118 -4.36 -2.34 25.57
CA GLN A 118 -4.11 -2.71 24.15
C GLN A 118 -2.81 -2.10 23.64
N LEU A 119 -2.54 -0.83 23.93
CA LEU A 119 -1.28 -0.17 23.61
C LEU A 119 -0.08 -0.86 24.28
N HIS A 120 -0.22 -1.25 25.53
CA HIS A 120 0.81 -2.00 26.23
C HIS A 120 1.06 -3.37 25.58
N ARG A 121 -0.01 -4.14 25.29
CA ARG A 121 0.09 -5.42 24.56
C ARG A 121 0.74 -5.27 23.19
N GLN A 122 0.42 -4.22 22.46
CA GLN A 122 0.99 -3.94 21.15
C GLN A 122 2.49 -3.64 21.26
N ARG A 123 2.92 -2.80 22.20
CA ARG A 123 4.34 -2.52 22.46
C ARG A 123 5.12 -3.77 22.84
N VAL A 124 4.54 -4.62 23.70
CA VAL A 124 5.15 -5.89 24.08
C VAL A 124 5.29 -6.83 22.88
N ARG A 125 4.25 -6.96 22.04
CA ARG A 125 4.29 -7.80 20.82
C ARG A 125 5.32 -7.29 19.79
N THR A 126 5.42 -5.97 19.61
CA THR A 126 6.43 -5.38 18.73
C THR A 126 7.84 -5.71 19.20
N ARG A 127 8.15 -5.53 20.48
CA ARG A 127 9.45 -5.89 21.07
C ARG A 127 9.76 -7.38 20.95
N LEU A 128 8.76 -8.25 21.18
CA LEU A 128 8.94 -9.69 21.03
C LEU A 128 9.20 -10.08 19.58
N ARG A 129 8.55 -9.43 18.62
CA ARG A 129 8.79 -9.65 17.20
C ARG A 129 10.19 -9.19 16.77
N GLU A 130 10.62 -8.01 17.18
CA GLU A 130 11.98 -7.52 16.93
C GLU A 130 13.02 -8.51 17.45
N ARG A 131 12.87 -8.97 18.68
CA ARG A 131 13.77 -9.95 19.29
C ARG A 131 13.72 -11.32 18.57
N LEU A 132 12.57 -11.73 18.07
CA LEU A 132 12.44 -12.93 17.24
C LEU A 132 13.21 -12.79 15.93
N LEU A 133 13.09 -11.66 15.23
CA LEU A 133 13.78 -11.39 13.97
C LEU A 133 15.30 -11.32 14.16
N GLU A 134 15.77 -10.67 15.22
CA GLU A 134 17.19 -10.67 15.61
C GLU A 134 17.71 -12.10 15.85
N THR A 135 16.97 -12.88 16.63
CA THR A 135 17.35 -14.29 16.92
C THR A 135 17.39 -15.15 15.65
N LEU A 136 16.45 -14.96 14.74
CA LEU A 136 16.44 -15.68 13.46
C LEU A 136 17.63 -15.27 12.58
N HIS A 137 18.02 -14.00 12.62
CA HIS A 137 19.18 -13.51 11.90
C HIS A 137 20.51 -14.06 12.46
N GLU A 138 20.65 -14.06 13.78
CA GLU A 138 21.82 -14.68 14.44
C GLU A 138 21.92 -16.17 14.13
N LEU A 139 20.80 -16.90 14.19
CA LEU A 139 20.77 -18.33 13.89
C LEU A 139 21.04 -18.62 12.43
N GLU A 140 20.58 -17.78 11.52
CA GLU A 140 20.88 -17.91 10.08
C GLU A 140 22.37 -17.83 9.82
N ALA A 141 23.05 -16.85 10.41
CA ALA A 141 24.51 -16.70 10.28
C ALA A 141 25.30 -17.88 10.85
N LEU A 142 24.74 -18.54 11.89
CA LEU A 142 25.44 -19.63 12.62
C LEU A 142 25.12 -21.03 12.12
N ALA A 143 23.97 -21.24 11.49
CA ALA A 143 23.43 -22.57 11.24
C ALA A 143 22.84 -22.77 9.83
N ALA A 144 22.83 -21.74 8.97
CA ALA A 144 22.41 -21.93 7.59
C ALA A 144 23.51 -22.64 6.79
N GLU A 145 23.14 -23.77 6.20
CA GLU A 145 24.01 -24.51 5.29
C GLU A 145 23.80 -23.97 3.87
N GLN A 146 24.88 -23.85 3.12
CA GLN A 146 24.83 -23.53 1.69
C GLN A 146 24.67 -24.82 0.90
N PRO A 147 23.63 -24.95 0.05
CA PRO A 147 23.46 -26.11 -0.79
C PRO A 147 24.63 -26.29 -1.76
N GLN A 148 25.10 -27.50 -1.87
CA GLN A 148 26.14 -27.86 -2.82
C GLN A 148 25.55 -28.73 -3.93
N PRO A 149 26.05 -28.64 -5.18
CA PRO A 149 25.56 -29.47 -6.28
C PRO A 149 25.61 -30.98 -5.99
N ALA A 150 26.54 -31.43 -5.17
CA ALA A 150 26.69 -32.81 -4.74
C ALA A 150 25.75 -33.25 -3.61
N ASP A 151 24.95 -32.34 -3.06
CA ASP A 151 24.06 -32.66 -1.97
C ASP A 151 22.86 -33.49 -2.44
N ALA A 152 22.41 -34.39 -1.55
CA ALA A 152 21.25 -35.22 -1.79
C ALA A 152 19.95 -34.36 -1.87
N ILE A 153 19.11 -34.62 -2.86
CA ILE A 153 17.83 -33.94 -3.10
C ILE A 153 16.90 -34.02 -1.86
N SER A 154 16.92 -35.14 -1.15
CA SER A 154 16.13 -35.36 0.06
C SER A 154 16.46 -34.39 1.21
N GLY A 155 17.58 -33.71 1.18
CA GLY A 155 17.94 -32.70 2.18
C GLY A 155 17.35 -31.32 1.90
N TRP A 156 16.94 -31.05 0.66
CA TRP A 156 16.59 -29.71 0.18
C TRP A 156 15.18 -29.57 -0.40
N PHE A 157 14.53 -30.69 -0.70
CA PHE A 157 13.14 -30.73 -1.17
C PHE A 157 12.23 -31.42 -0.17
N ASP A 158 10.93 -31.10 -0.20
CA ASP A 158 9.94 -31.81 0.58
C ASP A 158 9.91 -33.32 0.26
N ALA A 159 9.53 -34.14 1.25
CA ALA A 159 9.60 -35.60 1.15
C ALA A 159 8.87 -36.17 -0.07
N ILE A 160 7.72 -35.56 -0.44
CA ILE A 160 6.90 -36.02 -1.58
C ILE A 160 7.59 -35.69 -2.90
N THR A 161 8.13 -34.48 -3.03
CA THR A 161 8.86 -34.06 -4.22
C THR A 161 10.18 -34.82 -4.34
N ALA A 162 10.92 -34.96 -3.25
CA ALA A 162 12.15 -35.73 -3.21
C ALA A 162 11.93 -37.20 -3.62
N ALA A 163 10.90 -37.86 -3.09
CA ALA A 163 10.57 -39.24 -3.48
C ALA A 163 10.28 -39.39 -4.96
N LYS A 164 9.60 -38.43 -5.59
CA LYS A 164 9.32 -38.43 -7.04
C LYS A 164 10.57 -38.20 -7.87
N LEU A 165 11.48 -37.33 -7.44
CA LEU A 165 12.75 -37.09 -8.13
C LEU A 165 13.69 -38.30 -7.99
N LEU A 166 13.74 -38.90 -6.80
CA LEU A 166 14.49 -40.14 -6.56
C LEU A 166 14.00 -41.30 -7.41
N SER A 167 12.67 -41.44 -7.59
CA SER A 167 12.10 -42.49 -8.45
C SER A 167 12.45 -42.33 -9.95
N ALA A 168 13.05 -41.22 -10.32
CA ALA A 168 13.54 -40.92 -11.67
C ALA A 168 15.09 -40.82 -11.71
N ASP A 169 15.77 -41.52 -10.80
CA ASP A 169 17.23 -41.61 -10.68
C ASP A 169 17.96 -40.27 -10.44
N MET A 170 17.22 -39.24 -10.01
CA MET A 170 17.83 -37.98 -9.56
C MET A 170 18.04 -38.01 -8.06
N VAL A 171 19.30 -38.23 -7.64
CA VAL A 171 19.72 -38.40 -6.23
C VAL A 171 20.31 -37.12 -5.66
N ILE A 172 21.04 -36.37 -6.45
CA ILE A 172 21.77 -35.15 -6.05
C ILE A 172 21.26 -33.93 -6.83
N LEU A 173 21.49 -32.72 -6.29
CA LEU A 173 21.05 -31.47 -6.90
C LEU A 173 21.64 -31.25 -8.29
N ALA A 174 22.89 -31.66 -8.52
CA ALA A 174 23.57 -31.56 -9.83
C ALA A 174 22.82 -32.34 -10.92
N GLN A 175 22.33 -33.55 -10.63
CA GLN A 175 21.62 -34.36 -11.62
C GLN A 175 20.27 -33.71 -12.00
N LEU A 176 19.58 -33.11 -11.03
CA LEU A 176 18.36 -32.35 -11.30
C LEU A 176 18.68 -31.09 -12.12
N GLN A 177 19.76 -30.38 -11.81
CA GLN A 177 20.19 -29.20 -12.56
C GLN A 177 20.53 -29.55 -14.01
N GLU A 178 21.29 -30.62 -14.23
CA GLU A 178 21.63 -31.11 -15.57
C GLU A 178 20.40 -31.53 -16.35
N ARG A 179 19.45 -32.24 -15.71
CA ARG A 179 18.21 -32.66 -16.32
C ARG A 179 17.37 -31.48 -16.76
N ILE A 180 17.31 -30.39 -15.98
CA ILE A 180 16.62 -29.15 -16.31
C ILE A 180 17.35 -28.40 -17.42
N ALA A 181 18.70 -28.37 -17.40
CA ALA A 181 19.52 -27.68 -18.39
C ALA A 181 19.40 -28.27 -19.80
N ILE A 182 19.15 -29.57 -19.93
CA ILE A 182 18.83 -30.24 -21.21
C ILE A 182 17.57 -29.62 -21.87
N GLY A 183 16.72 -29.01 -21.06
CA GLY A 183 15.53 -28.29 -21.52
C GLY A 183 14.37 -29.20 -21.93
N GLY A 184 13.38 -28.62 -22.63
CA GLY A 184 12.20 -29.34 -23.05
C GLY A 184 11.21 -29.63 -21.90
N ARG A 185 10.44 -30.71 -22.04
CA ARG A 185 9.49 -31.14 -20.99
C ARG A 185 10.15 -32.21 -20.11
N TRP A 186 11.23 -31.88 -19.40
CA TRP A 186 12.02 -32.79 -18.55
C TRP A 186 11.18 -33.58 -17.54
N TRP A 187 10.04 -33.03 -17.12
CA TRP A 187 9.10 -33.62 -16.14
C TRP A 187 8.12 -34.63 -16.74
N ARG A 188 8.07 -34.81 -18.08
CA ARG A 188 7.02 -35.58 -18.78
C ARG A 188 6.88 -37.02 -18.27
N ASN A 189 7.98 -37.62 -17.85
CA ASN A 189 8.02 -39.00 -17.37
C ASN A 189 7.92 -39.10 -15.84
N LEU A 190 7.63 -37.99 -15.14
CA LEU A 190 7.53 -37.96 -13.67
C LEU A 190 6.05 -37.98 -13.25
N PRO A 191 5.55 -39.08 -12.63
CA PRO A 191 4.17 -39.18 -12.26
C PRO A 191 3.79 -38.11 -11.21
N GLY A 192 2.75 -37.30 -11.53
CA GLY A 192 2.27 -36.24 -10.64
C GLY A 192 3.17 -35.01 -10.54
N ILE A 193 4.03 -34.78 -11.56
CA ILE A 193 4.73 -33.51 -11.79
C ILE A 193 4.26 -32.93 -13.12
N GLY A 194 3.32 -32.01 -13.09
CA GLY A 194 2.88 -31.24 -14.26
C GLY A 194 3.75 -29.99 -14.50
N ARG A 195 3.48 -29.25 -15.58
CA ARG A 195 4.24 -28.06 -16.00
C ARG A 195 4.43 -27.05 -14.84
N THR A 196 3.39 -26.75 -14.10
CA THR A 196 3.43 -25.76 -13.00
C THR A 196 4.35 -26.22 -11.87
N LYS A 197 4.29 -27.51 -11.52
CA LYS A 197 5.14 -28.07 -10.46
C LYS A 197 6.60 -28.13 -10.91
N ALA A 198 6.84 -28.46 -12.18
CA ALA A 198 8.19 -28.46 -12.75
C ALA A 198 8.83 -27.07 -12.72
N GLN A 199 8.13 -26.04 -13.14
CA GLN A 199 8.61 -24.65 -13.06
C GLN A 199 8.97 -24.22 -11.65
N ARG A 200 8.26 -24.70 -10.64
CA ARG A 200 8.58 -24.42 -9.24
C ARG A 200 9.80 -25.15 -8.74
N ILE A 201 9.96 -26.40 -9.15
CA ILE A 201 11.19 -27.17 -8.87
C ILE A 201 12.39 -26.47 -9.50
N GLU A 202 12.27 -25.99 -10.76
CA GLU A 202 13.28 -25.19 -11.44
C GLU A 202 13.63 -23.92 -10.67
N TYR A 203 12.60 -23.15 -10.27
CA TYR A 203 12.78 -21.92 -9.49
C TYR A 203 13.43 -22.21 -8.13
N HIS A 204 12.96 -23.22 -7.41
CA HIS A 204 13.51 -23.59 -6.10
C HIS A 204 14.96 -24.05 -6.23
N LEU A 205 15.28 -24.86 -7.22
CA LEU A 205 16.67 -25.29 -7.49
C LEU A 205 17.58 -24.11 -7.85
N ALA A 206 17.11 -23.21 -8.72
CA ALA A 206 17.85 -22.00 -9.07
C ALA A 206 18.14 -21.13 -7.83
N MET A 207 17.15 -21.01 -6.93
CA MET A 207 17.30 -20.28 -5.67
C MET A 207 18.29 -20.97 -4.70
N LEU A 208 18.31 -22.31 -4.69
CA LEU A 208 19.23 -23.09 -3.84
C LEU A 208 20.68 -22.97 -4.32
N LEU A 209 20.92 -23.02 -5.64
CA LEU A 209 22.24 -23.04 -6.24
C LEU A 209 22.73 -21.68 -6.74
N SER A 210 21.98 -20.60 -6.51
CA SER A 210 22.44 -19.25 -6.84
C SER A 210 23.59 -18.85 -5.92
N GLU A 211 24.69 -18.39 -6.49
CA GLU A 211 25.83 -17.83 -5.73
C GLU A 211 25.46 -16.53 -5.00
N GLN A 212 24.39 -15.87 -5.40
CA GLN A 212 23.86 -14.73 -4.69
C GLN A 212 22.88 -15.21 -3.61
N PRO A 213 23.09 -14.84 -2.34
CA PRO A 213 22.08 -15.06 -1.33
C PRO A 213 20.77 -14.47 -1.82
N PRO A 214 19.60 -15.12 -1.54
CA PRO A 214 18.31 -14.55 -1.88
C PRO A 214 18.29 -13.11 -1.37
N PRO A 215 17.80 -12.14 -2.15
CA PRO A 215 17.92 -10.74 -1.83
C PRO A 215 17.50 -10.56 -0.38
N LYS A 216 18.45 -10.17 0.47
CA LYS A 216 18.17 -9.86 1.87
C LYS A 216 17.12 -8.80 1.80
N LEU A 217 15.88 -9.13 2.17
CA LEU A 217 14.85 -8.16 2.45
C LEU A 217 15.42 -7.27 3.54
N ARG A 218 16.15 -6.24 3.16
CA ARG A 218 16.32 -5.08 3.98
C ARG A 218 14.95 -4.40 3.99
N VAL A 219 14.06 -4.93 4.83
CA VAL A 219 13.03 -4.10 5.40
C VAL A 219 13.80 -3.08 6.24
N VAL A 220 14.14 -1.97 5.60
CA VAL A 220 14.65 -0.82 6.32
C VAL A 220 13.46 -0.28 7.10
N PHE A 221 13.18 -0.91 8.25
CA PHE A 221 12.54 -0.22 9.33
C PHE A 221 13.57 0.79 9.85
N SER A 222 13.65 1.96 9.20
CA SER A 222 14.20 3.16 9.83
C SER A 222 13.27 3.60 10.96
N LEU A 223 13.26 2.83 12.01
CA LEU A 223 12.73 3.20 13.32
C LEU A 223 13.83 3.01 14.35
N THR A 224 14.97 3.64 14.10
CA THR A 224 15.87 4.06 15.18
C THR A 224 16.96 4.93 14.56
N GLN A 225 16.64 6.17 14.20
CA GLN A 225 17.61 7.17 14.55
C GLN A 225 17.66 7.13 16.07
N LYS A 226 18.71 6.52 16.63
CA LYS A 226 19.23 6.93 17.93
C LYS A 226 19.35 8.44 17.86
N VAL A 227 18.44 9.12 18.54
CA VAL A 227 18.65 10.50 18.94
C VAL A 227 19.91 10.45 19.80
N GLN A 228 21.05 10.71 19.18
CA GLN A 228 22.21 11.19 19.91
C GLN A 228 21.75 12.51 20.48
N SER A 229 21.64 12.56 21.78
CA SER A 229 21.41 13.78 22.54
C SER A 229 22.43 14.82 22.09
N PRO A 230 22.01 15.94 21.49
CA PRO A 230 22.91 17.04 21.34
C PRO A 230 23.13 17.62 22.76
N SER A 231 24.37 17.62 23.18
CA SER A 231 24.84 18.38 24.32
C SER A 231 24.23 19.78 24.33
N THR A 232 23.60 20.08 25.44
CA THR A 232 23.31 21.40 26.00
C THR A 232 23.87 22.58 25.21
N ARG A 233 23.02 23.23 24.43
CA ARG A 233 23.01 24.67 24.28
C ARG A 233 21.58 25.13 24.52
N SER A 234 21.41 25.74 25.67
CA SER A 234 20.21 26.42 26.11
C SER A 234 19.80 27.48 25.07
N SER A 235 18.72 27.21 24.39
CA SER A 235 17.84 28.24 23.86
C SER A 235 16.52 28.08 24.59
N PRO A 236 15.90 29.12 25.08
CA PRO A 236 14.66 29.01 25.82
C PRO A 236 13.57 28.61 24.86
N LEU A 237 13.31 27.32 24.76
CA LEU A 237 12.00 26.83 24.36
C LEU A 237 11.05 27.35 25.43
N LEU A 238 10.23 28.32 25.04
CA LEU A 238 9.00 28.65 25.72
C LEU A 238 8.29 27.32 26.00
N ALA A 239 8.45 26.85 27.25
CA ALA A 239 7.55 25.90 27.83
C ALA A 239 6.19 26.60 27.80
N MET A 240 5.37 26.29 26.84
CA MET A 240 3.94 26.47 26.97
C MET A 240 3.50 25.44 28.01
N ASP A 241 3.68 25.76 29.27
CA ASP A 241 2.82 25.29 30.34
C ASP A 241 1.41 25.74 29.94
N LEU A 242 0.70 24.89 29.25
CA LEU A 242 -0.76 25.01 29.13
C LEU A 242 -1.29 24.72 30.53
N PRO A 243 -1.78 25.71 31.26
CA PRO A 243 -2.54 25.44 32.48
C PRO A 243 -3.78 24.67 32.02
N VAL A 244 -4.06 23.56 32.69
CA VAL A 244 -5.29 22.78 32.56
C VAL A 244 -6.47 23.56 33.18
N SER A 245 -6.49 24.86 33.06
CA SER A 245 -7.61 25.73 33.41
C SER A 245 -8.09 26.39 32.12
N ALA A 246 -9.32 26.06 31.76
CA ALA A 246 -10.08 26.60 30.66
C ALA A 246 -9.86 28.13 30.52
N GLN A 247 -8.95 28.54 29.64
CA GLN A 247 -9.12 29.85 29.02
C GLN A 247 -10.27 29.72 28.03
N PRO A 248 -11.28 30.60 28.06
CA PRO A 248 -12.33 30.57 27.08
C PRO A 248 -11.72 30.85 25.70
N MET A 249 -11.63 29.84 24.86
CA MET A 249 -11.48 30.07 23.43
C MET A 249 -12.74 30.87 23.02
N GLY A 250 -12.55 32.02 22.37
CA GLY A 250 -13.57 33.06 22.25
C GLY A 250 -14.84 32.64 21.52
N ASP A 251 -14.76 31.96 20.39
CA ASP A 251 -15.92 31.47 19.65
C ASP A 251 -15.60 30.18 18.88
N ASP A 252 -16.63 29.57 18.30
CA ASP A 252 -16.51 28.35 17.52
C ASP A 252 -15.58 28.51 16.31
N GLN A 253 -15.47 29.71 15.73
CA GLN A 253 -14.56 29.96 14.61
C GLN A 253 -13.10 29.90 15.06
N GLN A 254 -12.76 30.50 16.21
CA GLN A 254 -11.41 30.41 16.77
C GLN A 254 -11.07 28.97 17.18
N ALA A 255 -12.05 28.23 17.68
CA ALA A 255 -11.90 26.81 17.99
C ALA A 255 -11.59 25.98 16.75
N ILE A 256 -12.23 26.25 15.60
CA ILE A 256 -11.91 25.63 14.31
C ILE A 256 -10.48 25.95 13.88
N GLU A 257 -10.09 27.22 13.95
CA GLU A 257 -8.73 27.65 13.55
C GLU A 257 -7.66 27.00 14.41
N ALA A 258 -7.86 26.92 15.72
CA ALA A 258 -6.96 26.26 16.66
C ALA A 258 -6.86 24.75 16.38
N TRP A 259 -7.99 24.09 16.14
CA TRP A 259 -8.02 22.67 15.77
C TRP A 259 -7.29 22.42 14.45
N VAL A 260 -7.55 23.20 13.40
CA VAL A 260 -6.91 23.08 12.10
C VAL A 260 -5.39 23.30 12.24
N ALA A 261 -4.95 24.32 12.98
CA ALA A 261 -3.53 24.57 13.23
C ALA A 261 -2.85 23.40 13.96
N ALA A 262 -3.54 22.81 14.94
CA ALA A 262 -3.00 21.71 15.74
C ALA A 262 -2.93 20.37 14.98
N LYS A 263 -3.83 20.14 14.03
CA LYS A 263 -4.05 18.81 13.43
C LYS A 263 -3.71 18.69 11.96
N ALA A 264 -3.73 19.77 11.20
CA ALA A 264 -3.55 19.68 9.76
C ALA A 264 -2.07 19.60 9.36
N GLY A 265 -1.66 18.45 8.86
CA GLY A 265 -0.28 18.20 8.41
C GLY A 265 0.02 18.62 6.97
N SER A 266 -0.99 19.05 6.17
CA SER A 266 -0.79 19.46 4.77
C SER A 266 -1.80 20.51 4.34
N ALA A 267 -1.46 21.29 3.29
CA ALA A 267 -2.36 22.28 2.71
C ALA A 267 -3.70 21.69 2.24
N ALA A 268 -3.71 20.45 1.74
CA ALA A 268 -4.93 19.75 1.34
C ALA A 268 -5.78 19.38 2.57
N THR A 269 -5.16 18.91 3.64
CA THR A 269 -5.82 18.60 4.92
C THR A 269 -6.38 19.87 5.54
N VAL A 270 -5.61 20.97 5.61
CA VAL A 270 -6.09 22.30 6.04
C VAL A 270 -7.38 22.65 5.31
N LYS A 271 -7.33 22.62 3.97
CA LYS A 271 -8.49 22.94 3.13
C LYS A 271 -9.72 22.08 3.42
N ALA A 272 -9.52 20.76 3.57
CA ALA A 272 -10.61 19.84 3.84
C ALA A 272 -11.22 20.06 5.24
N TYR A 273 -10.36 20.18 6.26
CA TYR A 273 -10.77 20.40 7.64
C TYR A 273 -11.53 21.72 7.79
N THR A 274 -10.95 22.82 7.34
CA THR A 274 -11.61 24.13 7.38
C THR A 274 -12.97 24.09 6.65
N ARG A 275 -13.02 23.49 5.47
CA ARG A 275 -14.26 23.40 4.69
C ARG A 275 -15.38 22.67 5.43
N GLU A 276 -15.12 21.50 5.99
CA GLU A 276 -16.16 20.71 6.64
C GLU A 276 -16.57 21.31 8.00
N ALA A 277 -15.62 21.85 8.76
CA ALA A 277 -15.91 22.56 9.99
C ALA A 277 -16.76 23.82 9.75
N MET A 278 -16.40 24.63 8.74
CA MET A 278 -17.17 25.81 8.35
C MET A 278 -18.56 25.47 7.83
N ARG A 279 -18.73 24.35 7.13
CA ARG A 279 -20.05 23.85 6.71
C ARG A 279 -20.96 23.54 7.89
N LEU A 280 -20.41 22.88 8.91
CA LEU A 280 -21.16 22.63 10.14
C LEU A 280 -21.52 23.93 10.86
N LEU A 281 -20.55 24.84 11.00
CA LEU A 281 -20.80 26.15 11.65
C LEU A 281 -21.89 26.94 10.94
N LEU A 282 -21.84 27.01 9.60
CA LEU A 282 -22.89 27.65 8.80
C LEU A 282 -24.25 26.95 8.97
N TRP A 283 -24.27 25.61 9.00
CA TRP A 283 -25.51 24.87 9.21
C TRP A 283 -26.10 25.15 10.59
N LEU A 284 -25.31 25.17 11.66
CA LEU A 284 -25.76 25.54 12.99
C LEU A 284 -26.29 26.97 13.05
N SER A 285 -25.64 27.88 12.34
CA SER A 285 -26.07 29.27 12.27
C SER A 285 -27.43 29.44 11.57
N HIS A 286 -27.64 28.73 10.45
CA HIS A 286 -28.83 28.91 9.62
C HIS A 286 -30.02 28.02 10.04
N GLU A 287 -29.74 26.75 10.40
CA GLU A 287 -30.79 25.76 10.65
C GLU A 287 -31.09 25.57 12.15
N ARG A 288 -30.20 26.06 13.04
CA ARG A 288 -30.27 25.85 14.50
C ARG A 288 -30.20 27.15 15.31
N GLY A 289 -30.44 28.31 14.69
CA GLY A 289 -30.48 29.57 15.39
C GLY A 289 -29.18 29.96 16.09
N SER A 290 -28.04 29.70 15.44
CA SER A 290 -26.69 30.01 15.97
C SER A 290 -26.29 29.19 17.22
N THR A 291 -26.72 27.94 17.29
CA THR A 291 -26.30 27.02 18.34
C THR A 291 -24.76 26.83 18.27
N SER A 292 -24.08 26.97 19.40
CA SER A 292 -22.61 26.73 19.48
C SER A 292 -22.25 25.24 19.52
N PHE A 293 -20.99 24.90 19.24
CA PHE A 293 -20.51 23.50 19.33
C PHE A 293 -20.72 22.90 20.72
N GLY A 294 -20.58 23.71 21.78
CA GLY A 294 -20.80 23.28 23.16
C GLY A 294 -22.26 22.98 23.52
N GLN A 295 -23.20 23.51 22.73
CA GLN A 295 -24.64 23.32 22.90
C GLN A 295 -25.24 22.27 21.96
N MET A 296 -24.44 21.73 21.02
CA MET A 296 -24.91 20.69 20.09
C MET A 296 -25.38 19.45 20.84
N THR A 297 -26.55 18.98 20.44
CA THR A 297 -27.18 17.78 20.97
C THR A 297 -27.00 16.57 20.02
N LEU A 298 -27.35 15.39 20.51
CA LEU A 298 -27.42 14.18 19.70
C LEU A 298 -28.38 14.33 18.50
N LEU A 299 -29.49 15.07 18.68
CA LEU A 299 -30.46 15.34 17.61
C LEU A 299 -29.85 16.19 16.52
N ASP A 300 -29.08 17.23 16.87
CA ASP A 300 -28.39 18.09 15.89
C ASP A 300 -27.36 17.27 15.08
N CYS A 301 -26.64 16.33 15.69
CA CYS A 301 -25.74 15.44 14.97
C CYS A 301 -26.48 14.59 13.93
N ARG A 302 -27.64 14.01 14.31
CA ARG A 302 -28.46 13.20 13.39
C ARG A 302 -29.04 14.05 12.25
N ASP A 303 -29.55 15.24 12.58
CA ASP A 303 -30.14 16.15 11.62
C ASP A 303 -29.08 16.69 10.64
N TYR A 304 -27.87 16.97 11.11
CA TYR A 304 -26.74 17.32 10.23
C TYR A 304 -26.35 16.17 9.29
N MET A 305 -26.36 14.92 9.78
CA MET A 305 -26.12 13.75 8.92
C MET A 305 -27.20 13.61 7.84
N ALA A 306 -28.48 13.82 8.20
CA ALA A 306 -29.60 13.79 7.24
C ALA A 306 -29.50 14.95 6.23
N PHE A 307 -29.14 16.15 6.69
CA PHE A 307 -28.89 17.32 5.85
C PHE A 307 -27.79 17.05 4.81
N LEU A 308 -26.66 16.47 5.21
CA LEU A 308 -25.58 16.15 4.27
C LEU A 308 -25.99 15.12 3.20
N GLN A 309 -26.95 14.25 3.50
CA GLN A 309 -27.49 13.29 2.53
C GLN A 309 -28.48 13.95 1.56
N HIS A 310 -29.20 15.00 2.00
CA HIS A 310 -30.25 15.67 1.23
C HIS A 310 -30.10 17.19 1.30
N ILE A 311 -28.99 17.69 0.69
CA ILE A 311 -28.68 19.12 0.74
C ILE A 311 -29.71 19.91 -0.06
N PRO A 312 -30.41 20.91 0.56
CA PRO A 312 -31.37 21.75 -0.13
C PRO A 312 -30.73 22.59 -1.25
N ALA A 313 -31.52 22.91 -2.29
CA ALA A 313 -31.01 23.60 -3.48
C ALA A 313 -30.35 24.97 -3.16
N HIS A 314 -30.87 25.71 -2.18
CA HIS A 314 -30.32 27.01 -1.80
C HIS A 314 -28.95 26.92 -1.09
N TRP A 315 -28.56 25.76 -0.61
CA TRP A 315 -27.21 25.47 -0.09
C TRP A 315 -26.19 25.11 -1.19
N MET A 316 -26.61 25.04 -2.44
CA MET A 316 -25.80 24.61 -3.56
C MET A 316 -25.62 25.71 -4.59
N SER A 317 -24.36 25.93 -5.07
CA SER A 317 -24.07 26.82 -6.18
C SER A 317 -22.88 26.34 -6.99
N ARG A 318 -23.00 26.37 -8.31
CA ARG A 318 -21.88 26.10 -9.24
C ARG A 318 -21.05 27.34 -9.55
N VAL A 319 -21.52 28.51 -9.13
CA VAL A 319 -20.81 29.78 -9.33
C VAL A 319 -19.51 29.78 -8.52
N ARG A 320 -18.41 30.15 -9.16
CA ARG A 320 -17.12 30.31 -8.49
C ARG A 320 -17.06 31.72 -7.89
N ALA A 321 -17.61 31.85 -6.71
CA ALA A 321 -17.62 33.09 -5.95
C ALA A 321 -16.83 32.89 -4.63
N GLN A 322 -16.39 34.00 -4.03
CA GLN A 322 -15.72 33.94 -2.72
C GLN A 322 -16.75 33.67 -1.61
N PRO A 323 -16.38 33.02 -0.49
CA PRO A 323 -17.24 32.83 0.64
C PRO A 323 -17.89 34.15 1.09
N GLY A 324 -19.23 34.13 1.28
CA GLY A 324 -19.98 35.30 1.68
C GLY A 324 -20.38 36.29 0.56
N SER A 325 -19.86 36.10 -0.68
CA SER A 325 -20.26 36.95 -1.81
C SER A 325 -21.57 36.48 -2.49
N PRO A 326 -22.30 37.35 -3.20
CA PRO A 326 -23.49 36.97 -3.92
C PRO A 326 -23.30 35.79 -4.86
N GLY A 327 -24.19 34.79 -4.80
CA GLY A 327 -24.13 33.59 -5.61
C GLY A 327 -23.19 32.49 -5.06
N TRP A 328 -22.49 32.71 -3.95
CA TRP A 328 -21.75 31.68 -3.28
C TRP A 328 -22.66 30.75 -2.47
N ALA A 329 -22.31 29.46 -2.43
CA ALA A 329 -22.90 28.50 -1.51
C ALA A 329 -21.84 27.48 -1.05
N PRO A 330 -22.04 26.87 0.16
CA PRO A 330 -21.05 25.96 0.73
C PRO A 330 -20.86 24.67 -0.07
N PHE A 331 -21.83 24.28 -0.89
CA PHE A 331 -21.82 23.06 -1.68
C PHE A 331 -21.89 23.37 -3.17
N ARG A 332 -21.22 22.56 -3.97
CA ARG A 332 -21.25 22.63 -5.45
C ARG A 332 -22.36 21.79 -6.07
N GLY A 333 -22.93 20.90 -5.29
CA GLY A 333 -23.96 19.94 -5.66
C GLY A 333 -24.18 18.92 -4.56
N PRO A 334 -25.08 17.93 -4.78
CA PRO A 334 -25.29 16.85 -3.83
C PRO A 334 -23.99 16.11 -3.52
N LEU A 335 -23.84 15.68 -2.28
CA LEU A 335 -22.69 14.86 -1.90
C LEU A 335 -22.96 13.38 -2.21
N SER A 336 -21.94 12.68 -2.68
CA SER A 336 -21.98 11.22 -2.73
C SER A 336 -21.98 10.65 -1.31
N THR A 337 -22.52 9.45 -1.10
CA THR A 337 -22.48 8.72 0.19
C THR A 337 -21.07 8.72 0.80
N ARG A 338 -20.08 8.56 -0.03
CA ARG A 338 -18.66 8.60 0.31
C ARG A 338 -18.22 9.97 0.83
N SER A 339 -18.60 11.06 0.14
CA SER A 339 -18.29 12.43 0.58
C SER A 339 -19.00 12.79 1.88
N VAL A 340 -20.22 12.28 2.09
CA VAL A 340 -20.95 12.46 3.36
C VAL A 340 -20.19 11.76 4.49
N ARG A 341 -19.73 10.51 4.29
CA ARG A 341 -18.94 9.79 5.30
C ARG A 341 -17.66 10.54 5.65
N GLN A 342 -16.95 11.07 4.64
CA GLN A 342 -15.74 11.85 4.85
C GLN A 342 -16.02 13.12 5.66
N ALA A 343 -17.06 13.88 5.31
CA ALA A 343 -17.45 15.09 6.03
C ALA A 343 -17.73 14.79 7.51
N ILE A 344 -18.49 13.73 7.79
CA ILE A 344 -18.80 13.32 9.18
C ILE A 344 -17.53 12.89 9.91
N THR A 345 -16.64 12.13 9.26
CA THR A 345 -15.37 11.72 9.88
C THR A 345 -14.53 12.92 10.31
N ILE A 346 -14.46 13.96 9.48
CA ILE A 346 -13.73 15.20 9.79
C ILE A 346 -14.37 15.92 10.98
N VAL A 347 -15.70 16.06 10.96
CA VAL A 347 -16.45 16.71 12.05
C VAL A 347 -16.28 15.94 13.37
N VAL A 348 -16.37 14.62 13.34
CA VAL A 348 -16.15 13.77 14.52
C VAL A 348 -14.73 13.94 15.08
N SER A 349 -13.71 13.98 14.21
CA SER A 349 -12.33 14.24 14.62
C SER A 349 -12.19 15.62 15.29
N MET A 350 -12.87 16.64 14.75
CA MET A 350 -12.92 17.97 15.37
C MET A 350 -13.51 17.90 16.79
N PHE A 351 -14.66 17.27 16.95
CA PHE A 351 -15.33 17.17 18.25
C PHE A 351 -14.54 16.37 19.29
N HIS A 352 -13.79 15.35 18.87
CA HIS A 352 -12.85 14.67 19.77
C HIS A 352 -11.77 15.60 20.28
N TRP A 353 -11.21 16.44 19.39
CA TRP A 353 -10.20 17.40 19.80
C TRP A 353 -10.78 18.53 20.68
N LEU A 354 -11.97 19.05 20.34
CA LEU A 354 -12.67 20.07 21.13
C LEU A 354 -12.95 19.58 22.58
N GLN A 355 -13.34 18.32 22.73
CA GLN A 355 -13.50 17.71 24.05
C GLN A 355 -12.15 17.52 24.75
N ALA A 356 -11.13 17.02 24.06
CA ALA A 356 -9.80 16.81 24.65
C ALA A 356 -9.13 18.14 25.05
N SER A 357 -9.41 19.24 24.35
CA SER A 357 -8.93 20.59 24.67
C SER A 357 -9.76 21.30 25.76
N GLY A 358 -10.86 20.69 26.24
CA GLY A 358 -11.75 21.28 27.23
C GLY A 358 -12.69 22.36 26.69
N TYR A 359 -12.74 22.58 25.35
CA TYR A 359 -13.65 23.56 24.74
C TYR A 359 -15.12 23.16 24.87
N ILE A 360 -15.41 21.86 24.75
CA ILE A 360 -16.74 21.29 25.01
C ILE A 360 -16.65 20.28 26.16
N ALA A 361 -17.65 20.26 27.02
CA ALA A 361 -17.69 19.32 28.15
C ALA A 361 -18.03 17.89 27.71
N GLN A 362 -18.91 17.75 26.73
CA GLN A 362 -19.39 16.46 26.22
C GLN A 362 -19.39 16.46 24.70
N ASN A 363 -19.01 15.32 24.12
CA ASN A 363 -19.02 15.13 22.67
C ASN A 363 -20.28 14.37 22.24
N PRO A 364 -21.27 15.01 21.60
CA PRO A 364 -22.52 14.37 21.24
C PRO A 364 -22.35 13.30 20.14
N TRP A 365 -21.28 13.37 19.34
CA TRP A 365 -21.01 12.42 18.27
C TRP A 365 -20.63 11.02 18.78
N LEU A 366 -20.23 10.87 20.05
CA LEU A 366 -19.93 9.57 20.65
C LEU A 366 -21.18 8.68 20.78
N LEU A 367 -22.34 9.28 20.87
CA LEU A 367 -23.63 8.61 21.09
C LEU A 367 -24.41 8.36 19.79
N VAL A 368 -23.89 8.83 18.64
CA VAL A 368 -24.56 8.72 17.34
C VAL A 368 -24.00 7.56 16.54
N ASN A 369 -24.90 6.75 15.97
CA ASN A 369 -24.49 5.77 14.96
C ASN A 369 -24.15 6.48 13.65
N GLN A 370 -22.87 6.52 13.32
CA GLN A 370 -22.31 7.20 12.14
C GLN A 370 -22.39 6.37 10.86
N LYS A 371 -23.06 5.20 10.89
CA LYS A 371 -23.22 4.37 9.70
C LYS A 371 -24.16 5.05 8.70
N ILE A 372 -23.65 5.37 7.53
CA ILE A 372 -24.41 5.93 6.42
C ILE A 372 -24.45 4.90 5.32
N GLY A 373 -25.67 4.41 5.02
CA GLY A 373 -25.97 3.50 3.92
C GLY A 373 -25.07 2.27 3.81
N ASP A 374 -25.61 1.14 3.48
CA ASP A 374 -24.84 -0.07 3.22
C ASP A 374 -24.66 -0.20 1.70
N ASP A 375 -23.56 0.35 1.17
CA ASP A 375 -23.15 0.17 -0.24
C ASP A 375 -22.67 -1.28 -0.54
N ARG A 376 -23.13 -2.26 0.25
CA ARG A 376 -22.74 -3.66 0.04
C ARG A 376 -23.18 -4.21 -1.31
N GLN A 377 -24.21 -3.64 -1.94
CA GLN A 377 -24.74 -4.14 -3.22
C GLN A 377 -23.97 -3.67 -4.46
N GLU A 378 -23.21 -2.57 -4.41
CA GLU A 378 -22.47 -2.06 -5.58
C GLU A 378 -20.98 -2.45 -5.63
N ARG A 379 -20.46 -3.11 -4.63
CA ARG A 379 -19.07 -3.61 -4.65
C ARG A 379 -18.91 -4.91 -5.43
N VAL A 380 -19.53 -5.00 -6.59
CA VAL A 380 -19.00 -5.86 -7.63
C VAL A 380 -17.59 -5.34 -7.91
N LEU A 381 -16.62 -6.21 -7.76
CA LEU A 381 -15.17 -6.09 -7.92
C LEU A 381 -14.74 -5.32 -9.18
N GLN A 382 -15.09 -4.05 -9.29
CA GLN A 382 -14.63 -3.21 -10.39
C GLN A 382 -13.22 -2.73 -10.06
N SER A 383 -12.24 -3.42 -10.65
CA SER A 383 -10.85 -2.98 -10.60
C SER A 383 -10.76 -1.53 -11.11
N LYS A 384 -10.22 -0.63 -10.30
CA LYS A 384 -9.89 0.75 -10.72
C LYS A 384 -8.62 0.79 -11.57
N ALA A 385 -8.33 -0.25 -12.33
CA ALA A 385 -7.19 -0.36 -13.22
C ALA A 385 -7.65 -0.42 -14.69
N LEU A 386 -6.81 0.02 -15.61
CA LEU A 386 -6.98 -0.20 -17.03
C LEU A 386 -6.63 -1.65 -17.34
N SER A 387 -7.43 -2.30 -18.17
CA SER A 387 -7.06 -3.61 -18.75
C SER A 387 -5.83 -3.45 -19.64
N GLU A 388 -5.18 -4.56 -19.99
CA GLU A 388 -4.07 -4.54 -20.95
C GLU A 388 -4.51 -4.05 -22.33
N VAL A 389 -5.72 -4.43 -22.76
CA VAL A 389 -6.32 -3.96 -24.01
C VAL A 389 -6.53 -2.45 -23.95
N ALA A 390 -7.21 -1.95 -22.93
CA ALA A 390 -7.45 -0.52 -22.76
C ALA A 390 -6.14 0.28 -22.68
N THR A 391 -5.11 -0.26 -22.03
CA THR A 391 -3.81 0.42 -21.95
C THR A 391 -3.17 0.51 -23.36
N ARG A 392 -3.22 -0.55 -24.16
CA ARG A 392 -2.72 -0.55 -25.55
C ARG A 392 -3.48 0.43 -26.43
N GLU A 393 -4.81 0.45 -26.34
CA GLU A 393 -5.65 1.39 -27.09
C GLU A 393 -5.32 2.86 -26.76
N VAL A 394 -5.14 3.19 -25.47
CA VAL A 394 -4.74 4.54 -25.05
C VAL A 394 -3.35 4.90 -25.58
N ILE A 395 -2.40 3.98 -25.54
CA ILE A 395 -1.05 4.19 -26.08
C ILE A 395 -1.13 4.38 -27.60
N ALA A 396 -1.82 3.53 -28.33
CA ALA A 396 -1.99 3.63 -29.79
C ALA A 396 -2.66 4.94 -30.18
N PHE A 397 -3.70 5.36 -29.45
CA PHE A 397 -4.36 6.65 -29.67
C PHE A 397 -3.37 7.82 -29.53
N CYS A 398 -2.53 7.82 -28.50
CA CYS A 398 -1.52 8.85 -28.31
C CYS A 398 -0.46 8.83 -29.42
N GLN A 399 0.01 7.64 -29.80
CA GLN A 399 0.99 7.46 -30.88
C GLN A 399 0.47 8.00 -32.22
N ASN A 400 -0.80 7.76 -32.54
CA ASN A 400 -1.45 8.26 -33.77
C ASN A 400 -1.63 9.78 -33.79
N LYS A 401 -1.41 10.46 -32.67
CA LYS A 401 -1.47 11.93 -32.53
C LYS A 401 -0.11 12.58 -32.46
N LEU A 402 0.97 11.81 -32.58
CA LEU A 402 2.32 12.37 -32.60
C LEU A 402 2.56 13.17 -33.90
N PRO A 403 3.31 14.27 -33.87
CA PRO A 403 4.14 14.77 -32.74
C PRO A 403 3.46 15.80 -31.82
N GLU A 404 2.12 15.79 -31.69
CA GLU A 404 1.41 16.74 -30.82
C GLU A 404 1.99 16.70 -29.38
N PRO A 405 2.46 17.84 -28.79
CA PRO A 405 3.09 17.85 -27.47
C PRO A 405 2.19 17.31 -26.34
N ALA A 406 0.87 17.52 -26.48
CA ALA A 406 -0.09 16.98 -25.53
C ALA A 406 -0.21 15.45 -25.62
N ALA A 407 -0.11 14.87 -26.83
CA ALA A 407 -0.07 13.43 -27.05
C ALA A 407 1.20 12.81 -26.46
N GLN A 408 2.36 13.42 -26.71
CA GLN A 408 3.65 12.98 -26.17
C GLN A 408 3.64 12.97 -24.64
N ARG A 409 3.10 14.05 -24.02
CA ARG A 409 2.96 14.12 -22.57
C ARG A 409 2.03 13.02 -22.03
N MET A 410 0.90 12.78 -22.68
CA MET A 410 -0.02 11.72 -22.25
C MET A 410 0.59 10.33 -22.40
N LEU A 411 1.27 10.07 -23.51
CA LEU A 411 2.01 8.84 -23.77
C LEU A 411 3.03 8.57 -22.67
N PHE A 412 3.84 9.57 -22.33
CA PHE A 412 4.78 9.50 -21.23
C PHE A 412 4.08 9.18 -19.90
N ILE A 413 3.02 9.92 -19.54
CA ILE A 413 2.29 9.70 -18.29
C ILE A 413 1.79 8.25 -18.18
N VAL A 414 1.18 7.74 -19.25
CA VAL A 414 0.63 6.37 -19.24
C VAL A 414 1.76 5.35 -19.11
N GLN A 415 2.79 5.42 -19.94
CA GLN A 415 3.88 4.46 -19.95
C GLN A 415 4.69 4.51 -18.65
N PHE A 416 5.03 5.70 -18.18
CA PHE A 416 5.86 5.90 -16.99
C PHE A 416 5.12 5.48 -15.71
N VAL A 417 3.91 6.01 -15.49
CA VAL A 417 3.18 5.75 -14.25
C VAL A 417 2.74 4.29 -14.13
N THR A 418 2.34 3.65 -15.25
CA THR A 418 1.98 2.21 -15.23
C THR A 418 3.19 1.28 -15.13
N SER A 419 4.41 1.80 -15.25
CA SER A 419 5.66 1.04 -15.11
C SER A 419 6.36 1.28 -13.77
N VAL A 420 6.14 2.44 -13.12
CA VAL A 420 6.82 2.83 -11.87
C VAL A 420 5.86 2.86 -10.66
N GLY A 421 4.59 3.20 -10.87
CA GLY A 421 3.58 3.19 -9.83
C GLY A 421 3.58 4.43 -8.93
N LEU A 422 4.04 5.60 -9.39
CA LEU A 422 4.07 6.84 -8.62
C LEU A 422 2.68 7.38 -8.28
N ARG A 423 2.57 8.09 -7.15
CA ARG A 423 1.42 8.95 -6.86
C ARG A 423 1.47 10.21 -7.72
N SER A 424 0.31 10.80 -8.00
CA SER A 424 0.25 12.04 -8.80
C SER A 424 1.10 13.16 -8.20
N ALA A 425 1.07 13.33 -6.87
CA ALA A 425 1.88 14.35 -6.19
C ALA A 425 3.39 14.07 -6.31
N GLU A 426 3.79 12.81 -6.26
CA GLU A 426 5.19 12.37 -6.40
C GLU A 426 5.70 12.65 -7.83
N LEU A 427 4.89 12.33 -8.85
CA LEU A 427 5.23 12.65 -10.25
C LEU A 427 5.36 14.16 -10.50
N LEU A 428 4.47 14.95 -9.87
CA LEU A 428 4.47 16.41 -10.03
C LEU A 428 5.64 17.11 -9.33
N SER A 429 6.13 16.55 -8.23
CA SER A 429 7.28 17.10 -7.49
C SER A 429 8.62 16.62 -8.00
N ALA A 430 8.65 15.55 -8.79
CA ALA A 430 9.86 14.90 -9.25
C ALA A 430 10.67 15.76 -10.23
N LYS A 431 11.99 15.77 -10.03
CA LYS A 431 12.99 16.43 -10.90
C LYS A 431 13.94 15.40 -11.50
N LEU A 432 14.65 15.76 -12.52
CA LEU A 432 15.65 14.87 -13.13
C LEU A 432 16.82 14.57 -12.20
N THR A 433 17.14 15.47 -11.24
CA THR A 433 18.11 15.20 -10.16
C THR A 433 17.74 14.01 -9.29
N ASP A 434 16.45 13.66 -9.23
CA ASP A 434 15.97 12.53 -8.43
C ASP A 434 16.20 11.18 -9.14
N VAL A 435 16.55 11.22 -10.44
CA VAL A 435 16.82 10.02 -11.26
C VAL A 435 18.32 9.79 -11.30
N GLN A 436 18.77 8.64 -10.83
CA GLN A 436 20.17 8.30 -10.67
C GLN A 436 20.45 6.90 -11.21
N HIS A 437 21.68 6.68 -11.68
CA HIS A 437 22.17 5.35 -12.04
C HIS A 437 23.03 4.83 -10.91
N GLU A 438 22.60 3.70 -10.32
CA GLU A 438 23.35 2.96 -9.31
C GLU A 438 23.95 1.68 -9.93
N GLU A 439 24.74 0.92 -9.17
CA GLU A 439 25.36 -0.32 -9.67
C GLU A 439 24.31 -1.32 -10.17
N GLU A 440 23.16 -1.39 -9.49
CA GLU A 440 22.07 -2.31 -9.81
C GLU A 440 21.14 -1.82 -10.92
N GLY A 441 21.29 -0.56 -11.35
CA GLY A 441 20.49 0.02 -12.43
C GLY A 441 19.91 1.40 -12.12
N TRP A 442 18.98 1.83 -12.95
CA TRP A 442 18.34 3.13 -12.80
C TRP A 442 17.30 3.16 -11.69
N VAL A 443 17.41 4.17 -10.85
CA VAL A 443 16.51 4.40 -9.71
C VAL A 443 16.03 5.83 -9.69
N MET A 444 14.95 6.06 -8.95
CA MET A 444 14.43 7.40 -8.72
C MET A 444 14.16 7.60 -7.23
N GLN A 445 14.69 8.67 -6.68
CA GLN A 445 14.40 9.12 -5.33
C GLN A 445 13.01 9.77 -5.30
N VAL A 446 12.11 9.26 -4.47
CA VAL A 446 10.75 9.78 -4.35
C VAL A 446 10.57 10.42 -2.99
N HIS A 447 10.27 11.71 -3.01
CA HIS A 447 10.01 12.49 -1.81
C HIS A 447 8.54 12.35 -1.40
N GLY A 448 8.29 11.54 -0.37
CA GLY A 448 6.96 11.34 0.17
C GLY A 448 6.58 12.37 1.23
N LYS A 449 5.29 12.45 1.55
CA LYS A 449 4.77 13.31 2.62
C LYS A 449 5.36 12.92 3.98
N GLY A 450 5.74 13.91 4.81
CA GLY A 450 6.31 13.68 6.12
C GLY A 450 7.79 13.25 6.11
N SER A 451 8.57 13.72 5.12
CA SER A 451 10.01 13.42 4.95
C SER A 451 10.33 11.92 4.79
N LYS A 452 9.35 11.11 4.40
CA LYS A 452 9.57 9.71 4.07
C LYS A 452 10.04 9.60 2.63
N ASN A 453 11.36 9.54 2.45
CA ASN A 453 11.96 9.28 1.14
C ASN A 453 12.00 7.79 0.88
N ARG A 454 11.78 7.38 -0.36
CA ARG A 454 12.00 6.02 -0.82
C ARG A 454 12.68 6.02 -2.18
N ILE A 455 13.36 4.95 -2.48
CA ILE A 455 13.95 4.70 -3.79
C ILE A 455 12.99 3.78 -4.56
N VAL A 456 12.69 4.12 -5.80
CA VAL A 456 11.91 3.29 -6.71
C VAL A 456 12.76 2.88 -7.90
N ALA A 457 12.68 1.63 -8.30
CA ALA A 457 13.35 1.13 -9.49
C ALA A 457 12.69 1.70 -10.76
N LEU A 458 13.51 2.10 -11.72
CA LEU A 458 13.07 2.51 -13.05
C LEU A 458 13.38 1.39 -14.05
N PRO A 459 12.37 0.58 -14.43
CA PRO A 459 12.60 -0.45 -15.44
C PRO A 459 12.93 0.18 -16.79
N PRO A 460 13.58 -0.56 -17.72
CA PRO A 460 14.01 -0.04 -19.03
C PRO A 460 12.89 0.66 -19.81
N ALA A 461 11.67 0.14 -19.75
CA ALA A 461 10.51 0.75 -20.40
C ALA A 461 10.15 2.14 -19.83
N ALA A 462 10.30 2.35 -18.52
CA ALA A 462 10.07 3.65 -17.90
C ALA A 462 11.16 4.65 -18.29
N LEU A 463 12.42 4.22 -18.30
CA LEU A 463 13.55 5.05 -18.71
C LEU A 463 13.43 5.45 -20.19
N GLN A 464 13.04 4.51 -21.05
CA GLN A 464 12.80 4.79 -22.46
C GLN A 464 11.67 5.81 -22.64
N ALA A 465 10.56 5.66 -21.92
CA ALA A 465 9.44 6.61 -21.96
C ALA A 465 9.89 8.01 -21.50
N LEU A 466 10.72 8.09 -20.46
CA LEU A 466 11.28 9.35 -19.96
C LEU A 466 12.20 9.98 -21.02
N ASN A 467 13.16 9.26 -21.57
CA ASN A 467 14.09 9.77 -22.59
C ASN A 467 13.34 10.24 -23.84
N THR A 468 12.37 9.47 -24.33
CA THR A 468 11.53 9.89 -25.46
C THR A 468 10.78 11.19 -25.17
N TYR A 469 10.27 11.35 -23.96
CA TYR A 469 9.58 12.56 -23.54
C TYR A 469 10.54 13.76 -23.39
N LEU A 470 11.76 13.55 -22.88
CA LEU A 470 12.80 14.58 -22.79
C LEU A 470 13.23 15.05 -24.18
N GLN A 471 13.45 14.14 -25.13
CA GLN A 471 13.75 14.46 -26.53
C GLN A 471 12.63 15.30 -27.15
N ALA A 472 11.38 14.94 -26.93
CA ALA A 472 10.22 15.68 -27.42
C ALA A 472 10.11 17.10 -26.83
N ARG A 473 10.71 17.34 -25.66
CA ARG A 473 10.84 18.65 -25.00
C ARG A 473 12.08 19.43 -25.45
N GLY A 474 12.92 18.84 -26.30
CA GLY A 474 14.19 19.44 -26.73
C GLY A 474 15.31 19.41 -25.67
N LEU A 475 15.20 18.55 -24.66
CA LEU A 475 16.16 18.46 -23.57
C LEU A 475 17.21 17.33 -23.75
N GLY A 476 17.15 16.58 -24.86
CA GLY A 476 18.00 15.41 -25.08
C GLY A 476 17.52 14.19 -24.29
N ASP A 477 18.42 13.54 -23.57
CA ASP A 477 18.14 12.39 -22.70
C ASP A 477 18.44 12.70 -21.23
N ILE A 478 18.26 11.71 -20.34
CA ILE A 478 18.47 11.88 -18.90
C ILE A 478 19.92 12.28 -18.55
N THR A 479 20.90 11.95 -19.39
CA THR A 479 22.32 12.26 -19.15
C THR A 479 22.71 13.67 -19.60
N SER A 480 22.00 14.21 -20.59
CA SER A 480 22.25 15.53 -21.19
C SER A 480 21.28 16.63 -20.73
N ALA A 481 20.12 16.24 -20.18
CA ALA A 481 19.09 17.17 -19.75
C ALA A 481 19.50 17.99 -18.51
N THR A 482 18.94 19.20 -18.39
CA THR A 482 19.13 20.05 -17.21
C THR A 482 18.64 19.34 -15.93
N PRO A 483 19.51 19.10 -14.93
CA PRO A 483 19.16 18.29 -13.76
C PRO A 483 17.95 18.81 -12.95
N GLN A 484 17.76 20.13 -12.90
CA GLN A 484 16.64 20.76 -12.17
C GLN A 484 15.31 20.74 -12.93
N ALA A 485 15.31 20.28 -14.18
CA ALA A 485 14.08 20.20 -14.96
C ALA A 485 13.09 19.21 -14.33
N PRO A 486 11.79 19.51 -14.37
CA PRO A 486 10.77 18.60 -13.84
C PRO A 486 10.65 17.35 -14.72
N VAL A 487 10.41 16.20 -14.09
CA VAL A 487 10.10 14.95 -14.80
C VAL A 487 8.85 15.11 -15.67
N LEU A 488 7.83 15.81 -15.15
CA LEU A 488 6.62 16.16 -15.89
C LEU A 488 6.50 17.69 -16.02
N ALA A 489 6.56 18.20 -17.27
CA ALA A 489 6.56 19.62 -17.54
C ALA A 489 5.25 20.17 -18.10
N SER A 490 5.11 21.49 -18.06
CA SER A 490 4.09 22.26 -18.77
C SER A 490 4.18 22.04 -20.29
N LEU A 491 3.08 22.23 -21.02
CA LEU A 491 3.09 22.24 -22.50
C LEU A 491 3.69 23.51 -23.09
N HIS A 492 3.75 24.58 -22.30
CA HIS A 492 4.20 25.90 -22.76
C HIS A 492 5.66 26.18 -22.41
N ASP A 493 6.17 25.53 -21.35
CA ASP A 493 7.53 25.72 -20.87
C ASP A 493 8.12 24.36 -20.46
N PRO A 494 9.14 23.85 -21.13
CA PRO A 494 9.76 22.56 -20.85
C PRO A 494 10.49 22.51 -19.50
N LEU A 495 10.78 23.64 -18.87
CA LEU A 495 11.45 23.72 -17.56
C LEU A 495 10.48 24.00 -16.41
N GLN A 496 9.21 24.26 -16.71
CA GLN A 496 8.20 24.52 -15.69
C GLN A 496 7.39 23.27 -15.37
N GLY A 497 7.23 22.96 -14.08
CA GLY A 497 6.38 21.86 -13.60
C GLY A 497 4.88 22.11 -13.83
N VAL A 498 4.09 21.06 -13.70
CA VAL A 498 2.63 21.05 -13.89
C VAL A 498 1.93 21.05 -12.55
N GLY A 499 0.83 21.79 -12.41
CA GLY A 499 -0.05 21.70 -11.24
C GLY A 499 -0.99 20.49 -11.31
N TYR A 500 -1.47 20.03 -10.14
CA TYR A 500 -2.35 18.86 -10.04
C TYR A 500 -3.62 18.97 -10.91
N GLN A 501 -4.26 20.15 -10.91
CA GLN A 501 -5.48 20.36 -11.69
C GLN A 501 -5.25 20.20 -13.20
N ALA A 502 -4.12 20.72 -13.69
CA ALA A 502 -3.76 20.60 -15.10
C ALA A 502 -3.43 19.15 -15.48
N LEU A 503 -2.71 18.42 -14.62
CA LEU A 503 -2.47 16.98 -14.79
C LEU A 503 -3.79 16.20 -14.84
N TYR A 504 -4.66 16.43 -13.85
CA TYR A 504 -5.95 15.73 -13.76
C TYR A 504 -6.82 15.95 -15.01
N GLN A 505 -6.97 17.20 -15.43
CA GLN A 505 -7.77 17.54 -16.62
C GLN A 505 -7.16 16.97 -17.89
N HIS A 506 -5.82 17.03 -18.02
CA HIS A 506 -5.13 16.45 -19.16
C HIS A 506 -5.37 14.97 -19.28
N VAL A 507 -5.11 14.21 -18.20
CA VAL A 507 -5.33 12.75 -18.18
C VAL A 507 -6.80 12.41 -18.41
N LYS A 508 -7.72 13.12 -17.76
CA LYS A 508 -9.17 12.90 -17.91
C LYS A 508 -9.66 13.11 -19.35
N SER A 509 -9.22 14.21 -19.97
CA SER A 509 -9.58 14.54 -21.35
C SER A 509 -9.01 13.52 -22.34
N TRP A 510 -7.73 13.17 -22.22
CA TRP A 510 -7.07 12.25 -23.15
C TRP A 510 -7.53 10.81 -22.99
N LEU A 511 -7.75 10.33 -21.77
CA LEU A 511 -8.39 9.03 -21.54
C LEU A 511 -9.80 9.00 -22.14
N GLY A 512 -10.60 10.06 -21.93
CA GLY A 512 -11.93 10.14 -22.50
C GLY A 512 -11.91 10.00 -24.03
N LYS A 513 -11.08 10.81 -24.72
CA LYS A 513 -10.92 10.77 -26.18
C LYS A 513 -10.46 9.40 -26.68
N ALA A 514 -9.48 8.80 -26.02
CA ALA A 514 -8.97 7.48 -26.38
C ALA A 514 -10.03 6.38 -26.22
N ILE A 515 -10.77 6.40 -25.10
CA ILE A 515 -11.82 5.42 -24.80
C ILE A 515 -13.01 5.54 -25.76
N ASP A 516 -13.33 6.75 -26.21
CA ASP A 516 -14.44 6.98 -27.14
C ASP A 516 -14.19 6.31 -28.53
N VAL A 517 -12.94 6.19 -28.96
CA VAL A 517 -12.55 5.57 -30.24
C VAL A 517 -12.00 4.15 -30.09
N ALA A 518 -11.73 3.70 -28.87
CA ALA A 518 -11.15 2.39 -28.60
C ALA A 518 -12.12 1.24 -28.92
N ASP A 519 -11.59 0.14 -29.46
CA ASP A 519 -12.33 -1.10 -29.63
C ASP A 519 -12.42 -1.87 -28.30
N LEU A 520 -13.36 -1.44 -27.47
CA LEU A 520 -13.60 -1.97 -26.12
C LEU A 520 -15.09 -2.28 -25.93
N PRO A 521 -15.43 -3.30 -25.11
CA PRO A 521 -16.81 -3.56 -24.73
C PRO A 521 -17.47 -2.33 -24.09
N THR A 522 -18.76 -2.12 -24.36
CA THR A 522 -19.51 -0.95 -23.85
C THR A 522 -19.45 -0.83 -22.33
N SER A 523 -19.54 -1.94 -21.61
CA SER A 523 -19.42 -1.98 -20.14
C SER A 523 -18.05 -1.49 -19.66
N GLU A 524 -16.99 -1.87 -20.34
CA GLU A 524 -15.64 -1.43 -20.03
C GLU A 524 -15.44 0.06 -20.36
N ARG A 525 -15.92 0.53 -21.50
CA ARG A 525 -15.89 1.95 -21.86
C ARG A 525 -16.61 2.81 -20.81
N MET A 526 -17.81 2.41 -20.35
CA MET A 526 -18.55 3.13 -19.31
C MET A 526 -17.76 3.21 -18.00
N ARG A 527 -17.12 2.12 -17.60
CA ARG A 527 -16.26 2.06 -16.42
C ARG A 527 -15.04 2.98 -16.56
N LEU A 528 -14.34 2.90 -17.69
CA LEU A 528 -13.12 3.67 -17.93
C LEU A 528 -13.35 5.17 -18.09
N ARG A 529 -14.57 5.62 -18.42
CA ARG A 529 -14.93 7.04 -18.37
C ARG A 529 -14.78 7.66 -16.98
N GLN A 530 -14.79 6.84 -15.92
CA GLN A 530 -14.51 7.29 -14.55
C GLN A 530 -13.01 7.33 -14.24
N ALA A 531 -12.15 6.81 -15.11
CA ALA A 531 -10.72 6.73 -14.88
C ALA A 531 -10.10 8.11 -14.66
N SER A 532 -9.09 8.14 -13.79
CA SER A 532 -8.32 9.33 -13.41
C SER A 532 -6.83 8.97 -13.30
N THR A 533 -5.99 9.93 -12.94
CA THR A 533 -4.56 9.72 -12.72
C THR A 533 -4.27 8.55 -11.77
N HIS A 534 -5.07 8.39 -10.74
CA HIS A 534 -4.88 7.33 -9.74
C HIS A 534 -5.08 5.91 -10.32
N TRP A 535 -5.94 5.76 -11.34
CA TRP A 535 -6.13 4.49 -12.04
C TRP A 535 -4.85 3.99 -12.72
N LEU A 536 -3.98 4.87 -13.19
CA LEU A 536 -2.70 4.48 -13.79
C LEU A 536 -1.79 3.81 -12.75
N ARG A 537 -1.76 4.31 -11.53
CA ARG A 537 -1.03 3.69 -10.43
C ARG A 537 -1.67 2.34 -10.02
N HIS A 538 -3.01 2.24 -9.99
CA HIS A 538 -3.68 0.95 -9.78
C HIS A 538 -3.36 -0.04 -10.90
N THR A 539 -3.24 0.44 -12.14
CA THR A 539 -2.83 -0.40 -13.27
C THR A 539 -1.45 -0.99 -13.05
N PHE A 540 -0.48 -0.20 -12.55
CA PHE A 540 0.83 -0.74 -12.15
C PHE A 540 0.67 -1.87 -11.14
N GLY A 541 -0.02 -1.65 -10.02
CA GLY A 541 -0.18 -2.66 -8.97
C GLY A 541 -0.86 -3.93 -9.46
N THR A 542 -1.95 -3.79 -10.23
CA THR A 542 -2.67 -4.95 -10.81
C THR A 542 -1.80 -5.72 -11.81
N ARG A 543 -1.04 -5.03 -12.66
CA ARG A 543 -0.13 -5.66 -13.63
C ARG A 543 1.06 -6.32 -12.96
N ALA A 544 1.62 -5.70 -11.91
CA ALA A 544 2.72 -6.28 -11.16
C ALA A 544 2.31 -7.61 -10.50
N ILE A 545 1.10 -7.67 -9.93
CA ILE A 545 0.57 -8.93 -9.38
C ILE A 545 0.27 -9.96 -10.47
N ALA A 546 -0.32 -9.54 -11.58
CA ALA A 546 -0.58 -10.45 -12.70
C ALA A 546 0.72 -11.05 -13.28
N LYS A 547 1.84 -10.32 -13.14
CA LYS A 547 3.20 -10.77 -13.51
C LYS A 547 3.95 -11.45 -12.35
N GLU A 548 3.24 -11.77 -11.26
CA GLU A 548 3.77 -12.48 -10.09
C GLU A 548 4.96 -11.75 -9.41
N VAL A 549 5.04 -10.42 -9.54
CA VAL A 549 6.02 -9.62 -8.78
C VAL A 549 5.73 -9.80 -7.28
N PRO A 550 6.75 -10.03 -6.45
CA PRO A 550 6.59 -10.19 -5.01
C PRO A 550 5.89 -9.00 -4.34
N LEU A 551 4.96 -9.27 -3.42
CA LEU A 551 4.14 -8.23 -2.78
C LEU A 551 4.96 -7.20 -1.99
N ASP A 552 6.05 -7.61 -1.38
CA ASP A 552 7.01 -6.75 -0.70
C ASP A 552 7.72 -5.78 -1.66
N VAL A 553 8.08 -6.26 -2.86
CA VAL A 553 8.64 -5.42 -3.92
C VAL A 553 7.61 -4.41 -4.42
N ILE A 554 6.35 -4.86 -4.63
CA ILE A 554 5.25 -3.96 -5.00
C ILE A 554 5.01 -2.93 -3.90
N GLN A 555 5.00 -3.35 -2.64
CA GLN A 555 4.83 -2.46 -1.49
C GLN A 555 5.93 -1.40 -1.43
N ALA A 556 7.20 -1.82 -1.53
CA ALA A 556 8.34 -0.92 -1.51
C ALA A 556 8.29 0.07 -2.67
N GLN A 557 8.01 -0.42 -3.88
CA GLN A 557 7.90 0.38 -5.10
C GLN A 557 6.76 1.41 -4.99
N MET A 558 5.59 0.99 -4.53
CA MET A 558 4.44 1.88 -4.36
C MET A 558 4.54 2.76 -3.10
N GLY A 559 5.36 2.41 -2.12
CA GLY A 559 5.48 3.13 -0.85
C GLY A 559 4.19 3.03 -0.02
N HIS A 560 3.64 1.81 0.10
CA HIS A 560 2.58 1.53 1.03
C HIS A 560 3.20 1.26 2.42
N ALA A 561 2.75 1.95 3.46
CA ALA A 561 3.30 1.79 4.80
C ALA A 561 2.94 0.43 5.42
N SER A 562 1.94 -0.26 4.88
CA SER A 562 1.54 -1.61 5.30
C SER A 562 1.39 -2.55 4.11
N ILE A 563 1.93 -3.76 4.26
CA ILE A 563 1.70 -4.85 3.29
C ILE A 563 0.21 -5.18 3.17
N GLN A 564 -0.56 -4.94 4.24
CA GLN A 564 -2.01 -5.11 4.26
C GLN A 564 -2.69 -4.20 3.23
N THR A 565 -2.21 -2.97 3.03
CA THR A 565 -2.72 -2.07 1.99
C THR A 565 -2.51 -2.66 0.60
N THR A 566 -1.33 -3.22 0.34
CA THR A 566 -1.04 -3.88 -0.93
C THR A 566 -1.89 -5.13 -1.11
N THR A 567 -2.00 -5.95 -0.08
CA THR A 567 -2.78 -7.20 -0.10
C THR A 567 -4.28 -6.94 -0.21
N ALA A 568 -4.82 -5.95 0.48
CA ALA A 568 -6.26 -5.67 0.44
C ALA A 568 -6.71 -5.09 -0.91
N ILE A 569 -5.88 -4.23 -1.51
CA ILE A 569 -6.19 -3.62 -2.82
C ILE A 569 -5.90 -4.60 -3.96
N TYR A 570 -4.81 -5.35 -3.86
CA TYR A 570 -4.28 -6.14 -4.96
C TYR A 570 -4.17 -7.64 -4.67
N GLY A 571 -4.24 -8.07 -3.41
CA GLY A 571 -4.06 -9.47 -2.99
C GLY A 571 -5.27 -10.36 -3.21
N ARG A 572 -6.41 -9.81 -3.63
CA ARG A 572 -7.53 -10.61 -4.12
C ARG A 572 -7.14 -11.14 -5.50
N ALA A 573 -7.08 -12.45 -5.63
CA ALA A 573 -6.79 -13.09 -6.90
C ALA A 573 -7.67 -12.46 -8.01
N PRO A 574 -7.08 -12.00 -9.12
CA PRO A 574 -7.86 -11.48 -10.24
C PRO A 574 -8.99 -12.46 -10.61
N ILE A 575 -10.17 -11.94 -10.93
CA ILE A 575 -11.33 -12.80 -11.29
C ILE A 575 -10.93 -13.83 -12.35
N ARG A 576 -10.13 -13.43 -13.34
CA ARG A 576 -9.62 -14.35 -14.37
C ARG A 576 -8.83 -15.50 -13.76
N ARG A 577 -7.91 -15.24 -12.84
CA ARG A 577 -7.17 -16.30 -12.15
C ARG A 577 -8.10 -17.20 -11.31
N ARG A 578 -9.13 -16.62 -10.69
CA ARG A 578 -10.15 -17.41 -9.97
C ARG A 578 -10.97 -18.28 -10.92
N ILE A 579 -11.34 -17.76 -12.08
CA ILE A 579 -12.01 -18.54 -13.15
C ILE A 579 -11.08 -19.64 -13.63
N ASP A 580 -9.85 -19.30 -14.03
CA ASP A 580 -8.86 -20.26 -14.51
C ASP A 580 -8.58 -21.38 -13.49
N GLU A 581 -8.53 -21.05 -12.18
CA GLU A 581 -8.34 -22.05 -11.12
C GLU A 581 -9.61 -22.88 -10.86
N MET A 582 -10.80 -22.28 -11.00
CA MET A 582 -12.07 -23.01 -10.89
C MET A 582 -12.28 -23.92 -12.09
N ASP A 583 -11.99 -23.46 -13.31
CA ASP A 583 -12.05 -24.27 -14.51
C ASP A 583 -11.05 -25.44 -14.46
N ARG A 584 -9.86 -25.22 -13.87
CA ARG A 584 -8.90 -26.32 -13.68
C ARG A 584 -9.30 -27.31 -12.61
N ALA A 585 -10.05 -26.87 -11.61
CA ALA A 585 -10.44 -27.72 -10.48
C ALA A 585 -11.73 -28.50 -10.75
N PHE A 586 -12.63 -27.94 -11.55
CA PHE A 586 -14.00 -28.44 -11.71
C PHE A 586 -14.47 -28.56 -13.19
N GLY A 587 -13.70 -28.11 -14.16
CA GLY A 587 -13.86 -28.31 -15.60
C GLY A 587 -12.93 -29.40 -16.08
#